data_74b5f8229eb3d588299baaecfde0bfc3
#
_entry.id   74b5f8229eb3d588299baaecfde0bfc3
#
_cell.length_a   1.000
_cell.length_b   1.000
_cell.length_c   1.000
_cell.angle_alpha   90.00
_cell.angle_beta   90.00
_cell.angle_gamma   90.00
#
_symmetry.space_group_name_H-M   'P 1'
#
loop_
_entity.id
_entity.type
_entity.pdbx_description
1 polymer ?
#
loop_
_entity_poly.entity_id
_entity_poly.type
_entity_poly.pdbx_seq_one_letter_code
_entity_poly.pdbx_strand_id
1 'polypeptide(L)'
;IAGSEYGSEATGGVLKITLKKKESGFTGTVLNDLKMYDTGFKSDALGFIANYRYKNLGVYNMLVVGGGTFYPKDETKRVVYFNGTSLDEYNRIKRSSKELMNKLTLRYDISKRQDIAFHFGVSLTNDSLKRRSYGNIHDEGQKHQTNMDGKGKSKINDISLTLLYNLKLNNKGNRFSLEANYQNNLDKQSNVYSYHDDEEDLGLSIKSDDYKRL
;
A
#
# COMPACT_ATOMS: atom_id res chain seq x y z
N ILE A 1 5.87 13.58 30.69
CA ILE A 1 6.38 12.26 30.28
C ILE A 1 5.19 11.50 29.74
N ALA A 2 5.21 11.16 28.45
CA ALA A 2 4.19 10.32 27.85
C ALA A 2 4.21 8.95 28.55
N GLY A 3 3.03 8.44 28.97
CA GLY A 3 2.94 7.12 29.56
C GLY A 3 3.26 6.02 28.56
N SER A 4 3.63 4.84 29.04
CA SER A 4 3.98 3.67 28.21
C SER A 4 2.93 3.27 27.17
N GLU A 5 1.68 3.74 27.35
CA GLU A 5 0.55 3.52 26.43
C GLU A 5 0.67 4.28 25.09
N TYR A 6 1.62 5.23 24.96
CA TYR A 6 1.78 6.07 23.76
C TYR A 6 3.07 5.82 22.99
N GLY A 7 3.83 4.78 23.37
CA GLY A 7 5.09 4.42 22.74
C GLY A 7 6.27 5.34 23.11
N SER A 8 7.47 4.86 22.93
CA SER A 8 8.72 5.57 23.25
C SER A 8 9.02 6.75 22.31
N GLU A 9 8.31 6.88 21.20
CA GLU A 9 8.55 7.88 20.16
C GLU A 9 7.77 9.19 20.33
N ALA A 10 6.89 9.28 21.33
CA ALA A 10 6.10 10.49 21.61
C ALA A 10 6.95 11.59 22.28
N THR A 11 7.90 12.18 21.53
CA THR A 11 8.82 13.22 22.01
C THR A 11 8.18 14.61 22.09
N GLY A 12 7.08 14.85 21.37
CA GLY A 12 6.41 16.15 21.28
C GLY A 12 5.19 16.33 22.19
N GLY A 13 4.85 15.34 23.01
CA GLY A 13 3.65 15.35 23.85
C GLY A 13 2.49 14.56 23.24
N VAL A 14 1.46 14.27 24.05
CA VAL A 14 0.29 13.49 23.65
C VAL A 14 -0.96 14.34 23.79
N LEU A 15 -1.70 14.50 22.69
CA LEU A 15 -3.01 15.13 22.69
C LEU A 15 -4.08 14.04 22.87
N LYS A 16 -4.71 13.98 24.05
CA LYS A 16 -5.83 13.08 24.31
C LYS A 16 -7.16 13.81 24.12
N ILE A 17 -7.86 13.48 23.03
CA ILE A 17 -9.20 14.00 22.78
C ILE A 17 -10.22 13.01 23.37
N THR A 18 -10.99 13.46 24.33
CA THR A 18 -12.06 12.67 24.94
C THR A 18 -13.41 13.25 24.53
N LEU A 19 -14.19 12.51 23.76
CA LEU A 19 -15.55 12.91 23.40
C LEU A 19 -16.47 12.83 24.62
N LYS A 20 -17.21 13.90 24.86
CA LYS A 20 -18.00 14.11 26.11
C LYS A 20 -19.15 13.14 26.28
N LYS A 21 -19.73 12.59 25.24
CA LYS A 21 -20.91 11.72 25.33
C LYS A 21 -20.93 10.70 24.18
N LYS A 22 -21.18 9.45 24.52
CA LYS A 22 -21.41 8.38 23.55
C LYS A 22 -22.90 8.38 23.20
N GLU A 23 -23.29 9.15 22.20
CA GLU A 23 -24.67 9.18 21.71
C GLU A 23 -24.96 8.01 20.79
N SER A 24 -26.17 7.46 20.85
CA SER A 24 -26.64 6.48 19.86
C SER A 24 -26.96 7.20 18.56
N GLY A 25 -26.62 6.60 17.44
CA GLY A 25 -26.87 7.20 16.14
C GLY A 25 -26.05 6.57 15.01
N PHE A 26 -26.29 7.08 13.84
CA PHE A 26 -25.55 6.74 12.62
C PHE A 26 -24.92 8.00 12.01
N THR A 27 -23.69 7.90 11.58
CA THR A 27 -23.05 8.90 10.73
C THR A 27 -22.39 8.22 9.54
N GLY A 28 -22.52 8.83 8.39
CA GLY A 28 -21.90 8.35 7.15
C GLY A 28 -21.17 9.49 6.46
N THR A 29 -20.05 9.17 5.84
CA THR A 29 -19.25 10.09 5.02
C THR A 29 -18.87 9.41 3.72
N VAL A 30 -19.06 10.10 2.62
CA VAL A 30 -18.55 9.69 1.30
C VAL A 30 -17.34 10.58 0.98
N LEU A 31 -16.26 9.96 0.59
CA LEU A 31 -15.03 10.64 0.17
C LEU A 31 -14.79 10.33 -1.29
N ASN A 32 -14.42 11.34 -2.05
CA ASN A 32 -13.94 11.17 -3.41
C ASN A 32 -12.62 11.93 -3.57
N ASP A 33 -11.59 11.23 -4.04
CA ASP A 33 -10.28 11.81 -4.30
C ASP A 33 -9.93 11.54 -5.77
N LEU A 34 -9.88 12.61 -6.56
CA LEU A 34 -9.50 12.57 -7.96
C LEU A 34 -8.22 13.37 -8.15
N LYS A 35 -7.17 12.73 -8.62
CA LYS A 35 -5.88 13.36 -8.89
C LYS A 35 -5.52 13.24 -10.37
N MET A 36 -5.18 14.38 -10.97
CA MET A 36 -4.69 14.47 -12.33
C MET A 36 -3.45 15.35 -12.33
N TYR A 37 -2.37 14.88 -12.93
CA TYR A 37 -1.11 15.62 -13.04
C TYR A 37 -0.67 15.71 -14.50
N ASP A 38 0.04 16.76 -14.85
CA ASP A 38 0.56 17.00 -16.20
C ASP A 38 1.50 15.90 -16.68
N THR A 39 2.11 15.15 -15.75
CA THR A 39 2.95 13.98 -16.02
C THR A 39 2.18 12.77 -16.55
N GLY A 40 0.86 12.89 -16.75
CA GLY A 40 -0.01 11.78 -17.16
C GLY A 40 -0.45 10.87 -16.02
N PHE A 41 -0.16 11.23 -14.76
CA PHE A 41 -0.69 10.51 -13.61
C PHE A 41 -2.18 10.80 -13.45
N LYS A 42 -2.97 9.72 -13.33
CA LYS A 42 -4.40 9.79 -13.02
C LYS A 42 -4.70 8.79 -11.94
N SER A 43 -5.34 9.22 -10.87
CA SER A 43 -5.86 8.33 -9.84
C SER A 43 -7.23 8.77 -9.38
N ASP A 44 -8.05 7.82 -9.03
CA ASP A 44 -9.36 8.01 -8.44
C ASP A 44 -9.52 7.08 -7.24
N ALA A 45 -10.15 7.57 -6.19
CA ALA A 45 -10.52 6.78 -5.04
C ALA A 45 -11.88 7.24 -4.53
N LEU A 46 -12.75 6.26 -4.28
CA LEU A 46 -14.04 6.44 -3.64
C LEU A 46 -14.00 5.78 -2.26
N GLY A 47 -14.29 6.57 -1.22
CA GLY A 47 -14.33 6.10 0.14
C GLY A 47 -15.72 6.22 0.74
N PHE A 48 -16.05 5.28 1.60
CA PHE A 48 -17.26 5.29 2.41
C PHE A 48 -16.87 5.00 3.86
N ILE A 49 -17.26 5.89 4.76
CA ILE A 49 -17.05 5.74 6.19
C ILE A 49 -18.42 5.73 6.86
N ALA A 50 -18.68 4.71 7.66
CA ALA A 50 -19.90 4.56 8.45
C ALA A 50 -19.55 4.36 9.92
N ASN A 51 -20.23 5.12 10.77
CA ASN A 51 -20.21 4.92 12.20
C ASN A 51 -21.64 4.68 12.68
N TYR A 52 -21.83 3.61 13.41
CA TYR A 52 -23.08 3.28 14.05
C TYR A 52 -22.85 3.00 15.52
N ARG A 53 -23.69 3.59 16.36
CA ARG A 53 -23.70 3.31 17.78
C ARG A 53 -25.12 3.09 18.26
N TYR A 54 -25.29 1.99 18.97
CA TYR A 54 -26.53 1.70 19.68
C TYR A 54 -26.22 1.11 21.04
N LYS A 55 -26.64 1.78 22.09
CA LYS A 55 -26.36 1.38 23.47
C LYS A 55 -24.87 1.12 23.69
N ASN A 56 -24.53 -0.13 23.95
CA ASN A 56 -23.18 -0.59 24.25
C ASN A 56 -22.38 -1.02 23.00
N LEU A 57 -23.04 -1.14 21.84
CA LEU A 57 -22.42 -1.56 20.58
C LEU A 57 -22.00 -0.33 19.78
N GLY A 58 -20.75 -0.31 19.37
CA GLY A 58 -20.21 0.61 18.38
C GLY A 58 -19.69 -0.17 17.17
N VAL A 59 -20.04 0.31 15.98
CA VAL A 59 -19.55 -0.23 14.70
C VAL A 59 -18.95 0.92 13.93
N TYR A 60 -17.74 0.72 13.46
CA TYR A 60 -17.07 1.60 12.52
C TYR A 60 -16.68 0.78 11.29
N ASN A 61 -17.01 1.28 10.12
CA ASN A 61 -16.54 0.68 8.86
C ASN A 61 -15.98 1.77 7.95
N MET A 62 -14.85 1.50 7.34
CA MET A 62 -14.27 2.30 6.28
C MET A 62 -13.99 1.40 5.09
N LEU A 63 -14.58 1.72 3.95
CA LEU A 63 -14.34 1.07 2.68
C LEU A 63 -13.75 2.10 1.72
N VAL A 64 -12.65 1.76 1.08
CA VAL A 64 -12.03 2.58 0.03
C VAL A 64 -11.77 1.68 -1.17
N VAL A 65 -12.20 2.13 -2.34
CA VAL A 65 -11.92 1.51 -3.62
C VAL A 65 -11.29 2.57 -4.50
N GLY A 66 -10.18 2.24 -5.12
CA GLY A 66 -9.50 3.20 -5.97
C GLY A 66 -8.54 2.54 -6.95
N GLY A 67 -7.87 3.40 -7.67
CA GLY A 67 -6.84 2.97 -8.59
C GLY A 67 -6.20 4.15 -9.28
N GLY A 68 -5.19 3.85 -10.07
CA GLY A 68 -4.51 4.90 -10.81
C GLY A 68 -3.66 4.34 -11.93
N THR A 69 -3.31 5.24 -12.83
CA THR A 69 -2.36 4.96 -13.90
C THR A 69 -1.29 6.04 -13.89
N PHE A 70 -0.05 5.60 -13.92
CA PHE A 70 1.13 6.43 -13.84
C PHE A 70 2.04 6.15 -15.03
N TYR A 71 2.60 7.21 -15.65
CA TYR A 71 3.46 7.15 -16.82
C TYR A 71 4.82 7.82 -16.54
N PRO A 72 5.67 7.25 -15.66
CA PRO A 72 6.98 7.79 -15.45
C PRO A 72 7.81 7.64 -16.73
N LYS A 73 8.60 8.65 -17.01
CA LYS A 73 9.65 8.62 -18.01
C LYS A 73 10.97 8.65 -17.27
N ASP A 74 11.86 7.78 -17.65
CA ASP A 74 13.18 7.70 -17.03
C ASP A 74 14.22 7.67 -18.16
N GLU A 75 15.20 8.53 -18.05
CA GLU A 75 16.34 8.60 -18.95
C GLU A 75 17.59 8.28 -18.14
N THR A 76 18.26 7.22 -18.49
CA THR A 76 19.49 6.80 -17.82
C THR A 76 20.65 6.88 -18.82
N LYS A 77 21.67 7.64 -18.45
CA LYS A 77 22.93 7.67 -19.18
C LYS A 77 24.02 7.01 -18.33
N ARG A 78 24.62 5.96 -18.86
CA ARG A 78 25.73 5.26 -18.21
C ARG A 78 26.95 5.30 -19.10
N VAL A 79 28.09 5.61 -18.52
CA VAL A 79 29.39 5.55 -19.20
C VAL A 79 30.27 4.57 -18.44
N VAL A 80 30.80 3.56 -19.15
CA VAL A 80 31.75 2.61 -18.61
C VAL A 80 33.14 3.07 -19.04
N TYR A 81 33.96 3.48 -18.10
CA TYR A 81 35.25 4.12 -18.39
C TYR A 81 36.34 3.13 -18.79
N PHE A 82 36.18 1.84 -18.57
CA PHE A 82 37.25 0.86 -18.78
C PHE A 82 37.53 0.58 -20.28
N ASN A 83 36.49 0.59 -21.09
CA ASN A 83 36.60 0.33 -22.54
C ASN A 83 35.99 1.44 -23.40
N GLY A 84 35.57 2.55 -22.79
CA GLY A 84 34.92 3.66 -23.51
C GLY A 84 33.48 3.39 -23.93
N THR A 85 32.90 2.25 -23.54
CA THR A 85 31.50 1.91 -23.85
C THR A 85 30.55 2.83 -23.14
N SER A 86 29.58 3.40 -23.83
CA SER A 86 28.50 4.18 -23.21
C SER A 86 27.13 3.61 -23.56
N LEU A 87 26.20 3.69 -22.63
CA LEU A 87 24.81 3.30 -22.79
C LEU A 87 23.92 4.50 -22.53
N ASP A 88 23.15 4.88 -23.54
CA ASP A 88 22.04 5.82 -23.40
C ASP A 88 20.73 5.02 -23.38
N GLU A 89 20.07 4.97 -22.24
CA GLU A 89 18.82 4.21 -22.07
C GLU A 89 17.64 5.15 -21.82
N TYR A 90 16.58 4.93 -22.55
CA TYR A 90 15.31 5.64 -22.42
C TYR A 90 14.20 4.67 -22.04
N ASN A 91 13.57 4.91 -20.91
CA ASN A 91 12.52 4.05 -20.39
C ASN A 91 11.15 4.73 -20.48
N ARG A 92 10.18 4.01 -21.03
CA ARG A 92 8.76 4.36 -20.94
C ARG A 92 8.06 3.34 -20.06
N ILE A 93 7.52 3.79 -18.96
CA ILE A 93 6.86 2.91 -17.99
C ILE A 93 5.38 3.32 -17.92
N LYS A 94 4.51 2.32 -17.96
CA LYS A 94 3.10 2.47 -17.59
C LYS A 94 2.83 1.56 -16.41
N ARG A 95 2.49 2.14 -15.28
CA ARG A 95 2.06 1.42 -14.09
C ARG A 95 0.60 1.71 -13.82
N SER A 96 -0.20 0.67 -13.61
CA SER A 96 -1.60 0.80 -13.21
C SER A 96 -1.82 0.02 -11.92
N SER A 97 -2.47 0.64 -10.96
CA SER A 97 -2.82 0.06 -9.66
C SER A 97 -4.33 0.04 -9.49
N LYS A 98 -4.84 -1.00 -8.84
CA LYS A 98 -6.22 -1.09 -8.35
C LYS A 98 -6.17 -1.51 -6.90
N GLU A 99 -6.88 -0.80 -6.06
CA GLU A 99 -6.84 -0.98 -4.61
C GLU A 99 -8.24 -1.10 -4.04
N LEU A 100 -8.39 -2.01 -3.08
CA LEU A 100 -9.55 -2.11 -2.21
C LEU A 100 -9.05 -2.21 -0.78
N MET A 101 -9.51 -1.33 0.08
CA MET A 101 -9.23 -1.35 1.50
C MET A 101 -10.54 -1.34 2.28
N ASN A 102 -10.68 -2.27 3.22
CA ASN A 102 -11.77 -2.25 4.20
C ASN A 102 -11.22 -2.36 5.62
N LYS A 103 -11.73 -1.54 6.51
CA LYS A 103 -11.47 -1.61 7.95
C LYS A 103 -12.80 -1.63 8.69
N LEU A 104 -13.05 -2.70 9.43
CA LEU A 104 -14.20 -2.86 10.29
C LEU A 104 -13.74 -2.88 11.75
N THR A 105 -14.37 -2.09 12.59
CA THR A 105 -14.19 -2.14 14.04
C THR A 105 -15.52 -2.37 14.69
N LEU A 106 -15.62 -3.41 15.49
CA LEU A 106 -16.74 -3.69 16.38
C LEU A 106 -16.26 -3.47 17.80
N ARG A 107 -16.97 -2.68 18.56
CA ARG A 107 -16.70 -2.44 19.98
C ARG A 107 -17.95 -2.68 20.80
N TYR A 108 -17.79 -3.44 21.87
CA TYR A 108 -18.87 -3.68 22.81
C TYR A 108 -18.44 -3.31 24.23
N ASP A 109 -19.15 -2.36 24.81
CA ASP A 109 -18.96 -1.95 26.21
C ASP A 109 -19.72 -2.96 27.10
N ILE A 110 -19.02 -3.96 27.65
CA ILE A 110 -19.59 -4.98 28.55
C ILE A 110 -20.13 -4.31 29.83
N SER A 111 -19.37 -3.35 30.32
CA SER A 111 -19.74 -2.54 31.48
C SER A 111 -19.09 -1.16 31.43
N LYS A 112 -19.32 -0.31 32.44
CA LYS A 112 -18.60 0.98 32.55
C LYS A 112 -17.07 0.82 32.71
N ARG A 113 -16.61 -0.38 33.07
CA ARG A 113 -15.20 -0.67 33.32
C ARG A 113 -14.58 -1.64 32.32
N GLN A 114 -15.38 -2.26 31.49
CA GLN A 114 -14.92 -3.33 30.59
C GLN A 114 -15.42 -3.09 29.19
N ASP A 115 -14.54 -3.22 28.23
CA ASP A 115 -14.88 -3.22 26.81
C ASP A 115 -14.06 -4.27 26.05
N ILE A 116 -14.65 -4.76 25.00
CA ILE A 116 -14.01 -5.63 24.01
C ILE A 116 -14.11 -4.94 22.64
N ALA A 117 -13.05 -5.00 21.88
CA ALA A 117 -13.03 -4.52 20.51
C ALA A 117 -12.44 -5.57 19.57
N PHE A 118 -13.05 -5.68 18.41
CA PHE A 118 -12.58 -6.50 17.31
C PHE A 118 -12.30 -5.58 16.13
N HIS A 119 -11.09 -5.67 15.58
CA HIS A 119 -10.69 -4.96 14.38
C HIS A 119 -10.39 -5.97 13.29
N PHE A 120 -10.99 -5.76 12.14
CA PHE A 120 -10.73 -6.50 10.91
C PHE A 120 -10.24 -5.52 9.85
N GLY A 121 -9.13 -5.84 9.22
CA GLY A 121 -8.58 -5.10 8.10
C GLY A 121 -8.33 -6.02 6.91
N VAL A 122 -8.69 -5.55 5.72
CA VAL A 122 -8.29 -6.18 4.46
C VAL A 122 -7.81 -5.09 3.50
N SER A 123 -6.68 -5.33 2.85
CA SER A 123 -6.16 -4.49 1.77
C SER A 123 -5.76 -5.39 0.61
N LEU A 124 -6.34 -5.12 -0.56
CA LEU A 124 -6.07 -5.85 -1.79
C LEU A 124 -5.53 -4.87 -2.81
N THR A 125 -4.31 -5.11 -3.28
CA THR A 125 -3.69 -4.29 -4.32
C THR A 125 -3.32 -5.16 -5.51
N ASN A 126 -3.74 -4.73 -6.71
CA ASN A 126 -3.38 -5.36 -7.96
C ASN A 126 -2.66 -4.33 -8.82
N ASP A 127 -1.37 -4.56 -9.04
CA ASP A 127 -0.54 -3.72 -9.89
C ASP A 127 -0.27 -4.40 -11.23
N SER A 128 -0.20 -3.61 -12.28
CA SER A 128 0.32 -4.00 -13.57
C SER A 128 1.36 -3.00 -14.05
N LEU A 129 2.47 -3.53 -14.55
CA LEU A 129 3.58 -2.77 -15.09
C LEU A 129 3.77 -3.13 -16.56
N LYS A 130 3.91 -2.11 -17.40
CA LYS A 130 4.44 -2.26 -18.77
C LYS A 130 5.64 -1.34 -18.88
N ARG A 131 6.77 -1.89 -19.29
CA ARG A 131 8.01 -1.14 -19.51
C ARG A 131 8.46 -1.35 -20.95
N ARG A 132 8.87 -0.27 -21.59
CA ARG A 132 9.62 -0.27 -22.82
C ARG A 132 10.92 0.47 -22.59
N SER A 133 12.03 -0.17 -22.86
CA SER A 133 13.34 0.43 -22.79
C SER A 133 13.96 0.41 -24.18
N TYR A 134 14.56 1.52 -24.55
CA TYR A 134 15.35 1.69 -25.77
C TYR A 134 16.75 2.06 -25.32
N GLY A 135 17.74 1.29 -25.74
CA GLY A 135 19.13 1.54 -25.42
C GLY A 135 19.95 1.77 -26.69
N ASN A 136 20.88 2.73 -26.64
CA ASN A 136 21.94 2.85 -27.62
C ASN A 136 23.24 2.58 -26.89
N ILE A 137 23.92 1.52 -27.32
CA ILE A 137 25.26 1.17 -26.85
C ILE A 137 26.27 1.73 -27.86
N HIS A 138 27.21 2.50 -27.39
CA HIS A 138 28.31 3.01 -28.18
C HIS A 138 29.59 2.30 -27.72
N ASP A 139 30.16 1.48 -28.55
CA ASP A 139 31.38 0.72 -28.29
C ASP A 139 32.36 0.83 -29.46
N GLU A 140 33.61 1.25 -29.22
CA GLU A 140 34.69 1.37 -30.20
C GLU A 140 34.27 2.02 -31.54
N GLY A 141 33.34 2.99 -31.50
CA GLY A 141 32.84 3.68 -32.69
C GLY A 141 31.68 2.96 -33.39
N GLN A 142 31.24 1.83 -32.91
CA GLN A 142 30.02 1.14 -33.35
C GLN A 142 28.83 1.55 -32.47
N LYS A 143 27.66 1.55 -33.08
CA LYS A 143 26.41 1.86 -32.39
C LYS A 143 25.44 0.70 -32.54
N HIS A 144 25.06 0.08 -31.40
CA HIS A 144 24.07 -0.98 -31.33
C HIS A 144 22.81 -0.48 -30.68
N GLN A 145 21.65 -0.88 -31.19
CA GLN A 145 20.36 -0.57 -30.56
C GLN A 145 19.84 -1.80 -29.85
N THR A 146 19.44 -1.63 -28.61
CA THR A 146 18.81 -2.67 -27.81
C THR A 146 17.39 -2.23 -27.42
N ASN A 147 16.45 -3.15 -27.52
CA ASN A 147 15.06 -2.93 -27.14
C ASN A 147 14.68 -3.97 -26.09
N MET A 148 14.01 -3.52 -25.03
CA MET A 148 13.48 -4.40 -24.01
C MET A 148 12.01 -4.08 -23.75
N ASP A 149 11.15 -5.06 -23.92
CA ASP A 149 9.76 -5.01 -23.50
C ASP A 149 9.57 -5.80 -22.19
N GLY A 150 9.03 -5.14 -21.16
CA GLY A 150 8.77 -5.74 -19.86
C GLY A 150 7.29 -5.69 -19.50
N LYS A 151 6.75 -6.77 -18.94
CA LYS A 151 5.41 -6.83 -18.36
C LYS A 151 5.50 -7.42 -16.96
N GLY A 152 4.93 -6.72 -15.99
CA GLY A 152 4.88 -7.17 -14.61
C GLY A 152 3.46 -7.14 -14.06
N LYS A 153 3.18 -8.04 -13.13
CA LYS A 153 1.96 -8.06 -12.33
C LYS A 153 2.35 -8.29 -10.88
N SER A 154 1.74 -7.55 -9.96
CA SER A 154 1.86 -7.79 -8.53
C SER A 154 0.46 -7.85 -7.91
N LYS A 155 0.29 -8.77 -6.97
CA LYS A 155 -0.90 -8.87 -6.13
C LYS A 155 -0.46 -8.91 -4.69
N ILE A 156 -0.93 -7.93 -3.92
CA ILE A 156 -0.67 -7.84 -2.49
C ILE A 156 -2.01 -7.99 -1.79
N ASN A 157 -2.10 -8.96 -0.90
CA ASN A 157 -3.27 -9.22 -0.07
C ASN A 157 -2.84 -9.17 1.39
N ASP A 158 -3.33 -8.16 2.11
CA ASP A 158 -3.11 -8.00 3.54
C ASP A 158 -4.42 -8.26 4.29
N ILE A 159 -4.36 -9.12 5.29
CA ILE A 159 -5.46 -9.39 6.21
C ILE A 159 -4.94 -9.19 7.62
N SER A 160 -5.65 -8.41 8.41
CA SER A 160 -5.35 -8.19 9.83
C SER A 160 -6.57 -8.40 10.70
N LEU A 161 -6.36 -9.06 11.82
CA LEU A 161 -7.35 -9.27 12.87
C LEU A 161 -6.73 -8.83 14.19
N THR A 162 -7.46 -8.04 14.97
CA THR A 162 -7.05 -7.69 16.34
C THR A 162 -8.24 -7.85 17.26
N LEU A 163 -8.04 -8.58 18.34
CA LEU A 163 -8.96 -8.67 19.46
C LEU A 163 -8.36 -7.96 20.65
N LEU A 164 -9.08 -6.99 21.20
CA LEU A 164 -8.66 -6.17 22.32
C LEU A 164 -9.69 -6.27 23.44
N TYR A 165 -9.24 -6.61 24.64
CA TYR A 165 -10.03 -6.55 25.86
C TYR A 165 -9.42 -5.52 26.81
N ASN A 166 -10.25 -4.63 27.36
CA ASN A 166 -9.83 -3.61 28.33
C ASN A 166 -10.63 -3.71 29.61
N LEU A 167 -9.92 -3.67 30.74
CA LEU A 167 -10.48 -3.62 32.07
C LEU A 167 -9.92 -2.42 32.85
N LYS A 168 -10.75 -1.49 33.26
CA LYS A 168 -10.39 -0.40 34.19
C LYS A 168 -10.42 -0.94 35.61
N LEU A 169 -9.26 -1.03 36.24
CA LEU A 169 -9.10 -1.55 37.59
C LEU A 169 -9.61 -0.58 38.66
N ASN A 170 -9.43 0.71 38.44
CA ASN A 170 -9.88 1.76 39.35
C ASN A 170 -10.18 3.09 38.64
N ASN A 171 -10.67 4.05 39.38
CA ASN A 171 -10.98 5.39 38.86
C ASN A 171 -9.71 6.27 38.67
N LYS A 172 -8.54 5.82 39.18
CA LYS A 172 -7.26 6.55 39.10
C LYS A 172 -6.53 6.32 37.76
N GLY A 173 -7.14 5.54 36.83
CA GLY A 173 -6.61 5.33 35.50
C GLY A 173 -5.87 4.00 35.31
N ASN A 174 -5.74 3.17 36.35
CA ASN A 174 -5.12 1.86 36.20
C ASN A 174 -5.99 0.98 35.29
N ARG A 175 -5.33 0.37 34.30
CA ARG A 175 -6.00 -0.44 33.27
C ARG A 175 -5.22 -1.74 33.07
N PHE A 176 -5.94 -2.80 32.83
CA PHE A 176 -5.45 -4.03 32.26
C PHE A 176 -5.95 -4.14 30.82
N SER A 177 -5.07 -4.46 29.88
CA SER A 177 -5.42 -4.68 28.48
C SER A 177 -4.82 -5.99 28.02
N LEU A 178 -5.59 -6.78 27.30
CA LEU A 178 -5.16 -7.98 26.61
C LEU A 178 -5.42 -7.79 25.12
N GLU A 179 -4.41 -8.04 24.31
CA GLU A 179 -4.47 -7.87 22.86
C GLU A 179 -3.97 -9.14 22.18
N ALA A 180 -4.72 -9.61 21.18
CA ALA A 180 -4.31 -10.68 20.31
C ALA A 180 -4.38 -10.18 18.85
N ASN A 181 -3.26 -10.32 18.15
CA ASN A 181 -3.11 -9.87 16.76
C ASN A 181 -2.81 -11.06 15.85
N TYR A 182 -3.47 -11.06 14.68
CA TYR A 182 -3.14 -11.92 13.56
C TYR A 182 -2.97 -11.06 12.32
N GLN A 183 -1.89 -11.26 11.61
CA GLN A 183 -1.63 -10.60 10.33
C GLN A 183 -1.15 -11.62 9.32
N ASN A 184 -1.69 -11.56 8.11
CA ASN A 184 -1.25 -12.34 6.98
C ASN A 184 -1.03 -11.39 5.80
N ASN A 185 0.18 -11.41 5.26
CA ASN A 185 0.57 -10.67 4.07
C ASN A 185 0.96 -11.69 3.00
N LEU A 186 0.30 -11.62 1.85
CA LEU A 186 0.62 -12.43 0.68
C LEU A 186 0.97 -11.49 -0.47
N ASP A 187 2.23 -11.46 -0.84
CA ASP A 187 2.73 -10.77 -2.03
C ASP A 187 3.10 -11.79 -3.12
N LYS A 188 2.51 -11.61 -4.30
CA LYS A 188 2.80 -12.38 -5.50
C LYS A 188 3.22 -11.44 -6.60
N GLN A 189 4.42 -11.62 -7.11
CA GLN A 189 4.95 -10.82 -8.20
C GLN A 189 5.40 -11.73 -9.35
N SER A 190 5.06 -11.33 -10.58
CA SER A 190 5.48 -12.00 -11.80
C SER A 190 5.94 -10.95 -12.82
N ASN A 191 7.14 -11.11 -13.35
CA ASN A 191 7.70 -10.22 -14.37
C ASN A 191 8.18 -11.05 -15.56
N VAL A 192 7.92 -10.55 -16.76
CA VAL A 192 8.39 -11.13 -18.02
C VAL A 192 9.09 -10.04 -18.81
N TYR A 193 10.30 -10.30 -19.25
CA TYR A 193 11.10 -9.40 -20.06
C TYR A 193 11.43 -10.08 -21.37
N SER A 194 11.32 -9.36 -22.49
CA SER A 194 11.74 -9.79 -23.81
C SER A 194 12.78 -8.80 -24.32
N TYR A 195 13.91 -9.29 -24.77
CA TYR A 195 15.02 -8.51 -25.29
C TYR A 195 15.12 -8.73 -26.80
N HIS A 196 15.31 -7.66 -27.53
CA HIS A 196 15.56 -7.66 -28.96
C HIS A 196 16.82 -6.85 -29.20
N ASP A 197 17.76 -7.44 -29.94
CA ASP A 197 18.97 -6.78 -30.42
C ASP A 197 18.93 -6.71 -31.93
N ASP A 198 19.51 -5.66 -32.53
CA ASP A 198 19.49 -5.48 -33.99
C ASP A 198 20.38 -6.51 -34.75
N GLU A 199 21.35 -7.15 -34.05
CA GLU A 199 22.28 -8.11 -34.67
C GLU A 199 21.82 -9.58 -34.55
N GLU A 200 21.03 -9.92 -33.53
CA GLU A 200 20.45 -11.26 -33.35
C GLU A 200 19.12 -11.15 -32.62
N ASP A 201 18.09 -11.80 -33.18
CA ASP A 201 16.81 -11.97 -32.51
C ASP A 201 16.97 -13.01 -31.35
N LEU A 202 17.66 -12.60 -30.30
CA LEU A 202 18.04 -13.47 -29.18
C LEU A 202 16.86 -14.00 -28.39
N GLY A 203 15.62 -13.66 -28.74
CA GLY A 203 14.38 -14.26 -28.18
C GLY A 203 14.40 -14.61 -26.69
N LEU A 204 15.31 -14.01 -25.91
CA LEU A 204 15.51 -14.27 -24.49
C LEU A 204 14.33 -13.79 -23.69
N SER A 205 13.47 -14.71 -23.29
CA SER A 205 12.40 -14.46 -22.33
C SER A 205 12.86 -14.89 -20.94
N ILE A 206 13.12 -13.92 -20.08
CA ILE A 206 13.41 -14.19 -18.67
C ILE A 206 12.09 -14.07 -17.89
N LYS A 207 11.61 -15.20 -17.36
CA LYS A 207 10.57 -15.20 -16.32
C LYS A 207 11.25 -15.12 -14.97
N SER A 208 11.03 -14.06 -14.22
CA SER A 208 11.35 -14.09 -12.79
C SER A 208 10.15 -14.65 -12.03
N ASP A 209 10.41 -15.75 -11.31
CA ASP A 209 9.39 -16.49 -10.59
C ASP A 209 8.85 -15.78 -9.35
N ASP A 210 7.64 -16.21 -8.96
CA ASP A 210 6.84 -15.73 -7.85
C ASP A 210 7.63 -15.65 -6.53
N TYR A 211 7.82 -14.46 -6.00
CA TYR A 211 8.20 -14.27 -4.61
C TYR A 211 6.96 -14.39 -3.72
N LYS A 212 6.88 -15.47 -2.94
CA LYS A 212 6.02 -15.55 -1.75
C LYS A 212 6.82 -15.02 -0.57
N ARG A 213 6.47 -13.87 -0.03
CA ARG A 213 6.80 -13.52 1.35
C ARG A 213 5.68 -14.04 2.25
N LEU A 214 6.02 -14.98 3.10
CA LEU A 214 5.24 -15.39 4.27
C LEU A 214 5.53 -14.44 5.42
#